data_ad291b3203e1c7fc29d63bd906bcc495
#
_entry.id   ad291b3203e1c7fc29d63bd906bcc495
#
_cell.length_a   1.000
_cell.length_b   1.000
_cell.length_c   1.000
_cell.angle_alpha   90.00
_cell.angle_beta   90.00
_cell.angle_gamma   90.00
#
_symmetry.space_group_name_H-M   'P 1'
#
loop_
_entity.id
_entity.type
_entity.pdbx_description
1 polymer ?
#
loop_
_entity_poly.entity_id
_entity_poly.type
_entity_poly.pdbx_seq_one_letter_code
_entity_poly.pdbx_strand_id
1 'polypeptide(L)'
;VYLVRHGQAGLRHDYDRLSDLGVAQARLLGEWFAREGIELDSIVSGSLTRQVETARHAAGDPEVDPLLAEFDLDMVYRSIAPVLRERDPEFRRDYEAMAVSMRDDHAPVHRQWNSCDVKVFRAWQTGALPVDGESWVEFKQRILSALGRIRQIGSRRHAAIFTSATPIGLLLAEILHAPEDKAMRLAGACYNSSVTPLRVH
;
A
#
# COMPACT_ATOMS: atom_id res chain seq x y z
N VAL A 1 -4.85 -2.04 18.04
CA VAL A 1 -4.00 -1.52 16.97
C VAL A 1 -4.89 -1.08 15.81
N TYR A 2 -4.55 0.03 15.19
CA TYR A 2 -5.25 0.57 14.03
C TYR A 2 -4.31 0.49 12.81
N LEU A 3 -4.62 -0.36 11.84
CA LEU A 3 -3.94 -0.32 10.54
C LEU A 3 -4.58 0.78 9.70
N VAL A 4 -3.77 1.72 9.23
CA VAL A 4 -4.22 2.89 8.49
C VAL A 4 -3.58 2.90 7.11
N ARG A 5 -4.41 2.93 6.06
CA ARG A 5 -3.90 3.19 4.73
C ARG A 5 -3.60 4.68 4.58
N HIS A 6 -2.48 5.03 3.96
CA HIS A 6 -2.11 6.42 3.68
C HIS A 6 -3.22 7.17 2.94
N GLY A 7 -3.26 8.50 3.07
CA GLY A 7 -4.13 9.40 2.33
C GLY A 7 -3.90 9.32 0.82
N GLN A 8 -4.73 10.00 0.04
CA GLN A 8 -4.56 10.01 -1.41
C GLN A 8 -3.16 10.50 -1.77
N ALA A 9 -2.45 9.73 -2.60
CA ALA A 9 -1.16 10.11 -3.15
C ALA A 9 -1.30 11.23 -4.21
N GLY A 10 -0.21 11.92 -4.46
CA GLY A 10 -0.12 12.96 -5.46
C GLY A 10 -0.21 12.44 -6.90
N LEU A 11 0.10 13.32 -7.84
CA LEU A 11 0.13 12.99 -9.26
C LEU A 11 1.34 12.08 -9.55
N ARG A 12 1.34 11.47 -10.72
CA ARG A 12 2.31 10.45 -11.13
C ARG A 12 3.79 10.87 -10.96
N HIS A 13 4.12 12.11 -11.25
CA HIS A 13 5.48 12.65 -11.11
C HIS A 13 5.87 12.95 -9.64
N ASP A 14 4.90 12.93 -8.73
CA ASP A 14 5.10 13.15 -7.30
C ASP A 14 4.25 12.16 -6.48
N TYR A 15 4.21 10.92 -6.93
CA TYR A 15 3.30 9.90 -6.38
C TYR A 15 3.63 9.50 -4.95
N ASP A 16 4.87 9.67 -4.51
CA ASP A 16 5.24 9.32 -3.13
C ASP A 16 4.87 10.41 -2.09
N ARG A 17 4.19 11.50 -2.49
CA ARG A 17 3.67 12.52 -1.59
C ARG A 17 2.15 12.47 -1.50
N LEU A 18 1.60 13.09 -0.47
CA LEU A 18 0.15 13.28 -0.40
C LEU A 18 -0.31 14.38 -1.37
N SER A 19 -1.47 14.18 -2.00
CA SER A 19 -2.20 15.27 -2.63
C SER A 19 -2.85 16.17 -1.56
N ASP A 20 -3.33 17.36 -1.97
CA ASP A 20 -4.09 18.23 -1.06
C ASP A 20 -5.29 17.51 -0.43
N LEU A 21 -5.96 16.66 -1.23
CA LEU A 21 -7.03 15.80 -0.71
C LEU A 21 -6.49 14.76 0.29
N GLY A 22 -5.32 14.19 0.04
CA GLY A 22 -4.68 13.25 0.95
C GLY A 22 -4.33 13.89 2.30
N VAL A 23 -3.84 15.12 2.27
CA VAL A 23 -3.59 15.92 3.50
C VAL A 23 -4.90 16.18 4.24
N ALA A 24 -5.97 16.58 3.53
CA ALA A 24 -7.28 16.78 4.15
C ALA A 24 -7.83 15.49 4.77
N GLN A 25 -7.71 14.35 4.07
CA GLN A 25 -8.10 13.04 4.59
C GLN A 25 -7.34 12.68 5.87
N ALA A 26 -6.02 12.92 5.90
CA ALA A 26 -5.20 12.63 7.07
C ALA A 26 -5.58 13.50 8.29
N ARG A 27 -5.90 14.79 8.07
CA ARG A 27 -6.38 15.68 9.13
C ARG A 27 -7.74 15.22 9.69
N LEU A 28 -8.69 14.88 8.80
CA LEU A 28 -10.00 14.34 9.21
C LEU A 28 -9.85 13.04 10.03
N LEU A 29 -8.86 12.21 9.69
CA LEU A 29 -8.54 11.03 10.48
C LEU A 29 -8.06 11.41 11.89
N GLY A 30 -7.23 12.43 12.03
CA GLY A 30 -6.80 12.95 13.33
C GLY A 30 -7.98 13.47 14.16
N GLU A 31 -8.88 14.22 13.54
CA GLU A 31 -10.12 14.67 14.19
C GLU A 31 -10.99 13.51 14.63
N TRP A 32 -11.03 12.42 13.84
CA TRP A 32 -11.74 11.20 14.20
C TRP A 32 -11.12 10.54 15.44
N PHE A 33 -9.80 10.37 15.51
CA PHE A 33 -9.13 9.84 16.70
C PHE A 33 -9.48 10.66 17.95
N ALA A 34 -9.41 12.00 17.84
CA ALA A 34 -9.73 12.90 18.93
C ALA A 34 -11.21 12.78 19.39
N ARG A 35 -12.15 12.76 18.44
CA ARG A 35 -13.58 12.63 18.71
C ARG A 35 -13.94 11.31 19.39
N GLU A 36 -13.30 10.22 18.99
CA GLU A 36 -13.52 8.89 19.59
C GLU A 36 -12.74 8.71 20.91
N GLY A 37 -12.01 9.73 21.37
CA GLY A 37 -11.20 9.66 22.59
C GLY A 37 -10.06 8.65 22.51
N ILE A 38 -9.54 8.40 21.30
CA ILE A 38 -8.45 7.46 21.08
C ILE A 38 -7.11 8.17 21.27
N GLU A 39 -6.50 7.95 22.42
CA GLU A 39 -5.14 8.40 22.70
C GLU A 39 -4.14 7.33 22.20
N LEU A 40 -3.28 7.72 21.25
CA LEU A 40 -2.31 6.81 20.66
C LEU A 40 -1.01 6.81 21.46
N ASP A 41 -0.68 5.68 22.04
CA ASP A 41 0.60 5.47 22.77
C ASP A 41 1.78 5.23 21.81
N SER A 42 1.51 4.80 20.60
CA SER A 42 2.53 4.50 19.58
C SER A 42 2.03 4.83 18.19
N ILE A 43 2.86 5.51 17.43
CA ILE A 43 2.63 5.86 16.04
C ILE A 43 3.78 5.27 15.23
N VAL A 44 3.46 4.34 14.32
CA VAL A 44 4.44 3.69 13.45
C VAL A 44 4.04 3.93 12.00
N SER A 45 5.02 4.10 11.11
CA SER A 45 4.78 4.29 9.68
C SER A 45 5.74 3.44 8.85
N GLY A 46 5.30 2.98 7.71
CA GLY A 46 6.23 2.54 6.66
C GLY A 46 7.08 3.72 6.17
N SER A 47 8.11 3.43 5.38
CA SER A 47 9.15 4.42 5.00
C SER A 47 8.77 5.32 3.82
N LEU A 48 7.65 5.08 3.15
CA LEU A 48 7.24 5.91 2.02
C LEU A 48 6.73 7.27 2.50
N THR A 49 7.07 8.33 1.76
CA THR A 49 6.74 9.71 2.13
C THR A 49 5.25 9.87 2.41
N ARG A 50 4.37 9.34 1.55
CA ARG A 50 2.92 9.40 1.73
C ARG A 50 2.42 8.70 3.00
N GLN A 51 3.12 7.65 3.46
CA GLN A 51 2.79 6.96 4.72
C GLN A 51 3.18 7.83 5.93
N VAL A 52 4.40 8.35 5.90
CA VAL A 52 4.93 9.24 6.96
C VAL A 52 4.12 10.54 7.05
N GLU A 53 3.82 11.18 5.92
CA GLU A 53 3.01 12.41 5.88
C GLU A 53 1.59 12.16 6.41
N THR A 54 0.97 11.01 6.09
CA THR A 54 -0.35 10.67 6.65
C THR A 54 -0.29 10.58 8.17
N ALA A 55 0.73 9.89 8.72
CA ALA A 55 0.91 9.78 10.15
C ALA A 55 1.08 11.15 10.81
N ARG A 56 1.95 12.02 10.25
CA ARG A 56 2.21 13.36 10.77
C ARG A 56 0.95 14.23 10.83
N HIS A 57 0.15 14.21 9.77
CA HIS A 57 -1.07 15.00 9.73
C HIS A 57 -2.20 14.43 10.59
N ALA A 58 -2.23 13.12 10.82
CA ALA A 58 -3.30 12.47 11.58
C ALA A 58 -2.98 12.30 13.07
N ALA A 59 -1.71 12.08 13.44
CA ALA A 59 -1.38 11.60 14.78
C ALA A 59 -0.07 12.18 15.36
N GLY A 60 0.81 12.71 14.53
CA GLY A 60 2.13 13.21 14.94
C GLY A 60 3.28 12.42 14.30
N ASP A 61 4.51 12.71 14.72
CA ASP A 61 5.71 12.10 14.14
C ASP A 61 5.79 10.59 14.43
N PRO A 62 5.85 9.74 13.40
CA PRO A 62 5.90 8.29 13.58
C PRO A 62 7.33 7.78 13.78
N GLU A 63 7.46 6.66 14.46
CA GLU A 63 8.60 5.77 14.29
C GLU A 63 8.51 5.11 12.90
N VAL A 64 9.58 5.19 12.09
CA VAL A 64 9.59 4.65 10.74
C VAL A 64 10.09 3.21 10.76
N ASP A 65 9.27 2.29 10.22
CA ASP A 65 9.60 0.88 10.03
C ASP A 65 9.56 0.52 8.53
N PRO A 66 10.72 0.35 7.88
CA PRO A 66 10.78 0.01 6.45
C PRO A 66 10.08 -1.31 6.10
N LEU A 67 9.90 -2.21 7.07
CA LEU A 67 9.18 -3.47 6.86
C LEU A 67 7.73 -3.25 6.40
N LEU A 68 7.14 -2.09 6.72
CA LEU A 68 5.75 -1.74 6.40
C LEU A 68 5.59 -0.95 5.08
N ALA A 69 6.67 -0.75 4.33
CA ALA A 69 6.60 -0.07 3.04
C ALA A 69 5.84 -0.90 1.98
N GLU A 70 5.16 -0.21 1.06
CA GLU A 70 4.60 -0.84 -0.14
C GLU A 70 5.73 -1.35 -1.05
N PHE A 71 5.43 -2.29 -1.94
CA PHE A 71 6.37 -2.72 -2.97
C PHE A 71 6.60 -1.62 -4.01
N ASP A 72 7.76 -1.67 -4.68
CA ASP A 72 8.09 -0.78 -5.80
C ASP A 72 7.40 -1.26 -7.09
N LEU A 73 6.25 -0.65 -7.39
CA LEU A 73 5.48 -0.97 -8.60
C LEU A 73 6.28 -0.66 -9.89
N ASP A 74 7.07 0.42 -9.88
CA ASP A 74 7.87 0.80 -11.07
C ASP A 74 8.96 -0.22 -11.35
N MET A 75 9.59 -0.77 -10.31
CA MET A 75 10.56 -1.87 -10.44
C MET A 75 9.89 -3.11 -11.04
N VAL A 76 8.71 -3.48 -10.52
CA VAL A 76 7.95 -4.64 -11.03
C VAL A 76 7.59 -4.44 -12.51
N TYR A 77 7.11 -3.24 -12.88
CA TYR A 77 6.79 -2.92 -14.27
C TYR A 77 8.02 -2.97 -15.19
N ARG A 78 9.14 -2.36 -14.78
CA ARG A 78 10.38 -2.36 -15.57
C ARG A 78 10.89 -3.77 -15.83
N SER A 79 10.74 -4.67 -14.88
CA SER A 79 11.18 -6.05 -15.02
C SER A 79 10.25 -6.89 -15.90
N ILE A 80 8.94 -6.77 -15.71
CA ILE A 80 7.94 -7.70 -16.27
C ILE A 80 7.33 -7.21 -17.58
N ALA A 81 7.02 -5.92 -17.71
CA ALA A 81 6.28 -5.40 -18.86
C ALA A 81 7.01 -5.61 -20.21
N PRO A 82 8.35 -5.50 -20.32
CA PRO A 82 9.03 -5.80 -21.59
C PRO A 82 8.77 -7.23 -22.07
N VAL A 83 8.83 -8.21 -21.15
CA VAL A 83 8.62 -9.63 -21.48
C VAL A 83 7.17 -9.89 -21.87
N LEU A 84 6.20 -9.31 -21.15
CA LEU A 84 4.79 -9.46 -21.51
C LEU A 84 4.48 -8.80 -22.86
N ARG A 85 5.08 -7.65 -23.19
CA ARG A 85 4.90 -7.01 -24.51
C ARG A 85 5.35 -7.89 -25.67
N GLU A 86 6.37 -8.70 -25.47
CA GLU A 86 6.86 -9.63 -26.48
C GLU A 86 5.95 -10.86 -26.63
N ARG A 87 5.46 -11.39 -25.50
CA ARG A 87 4.78 -12.69 -25.45
C ARG A 87 3.25 -12.61 -25.51
N ASP A 88 2.65 -11.47 -25.14
CA ASP A 88 1.20 -11.27 -25.07
C ASP A 88 0.78 -10.10 -25.98
N PRO A 89 0.20 -10.37 -27.19
CA PRO A 89 -0.25 -9.32 -28.10
C PRO A 89 -1.36 -8.43 -27.51
N GLU A 90 -2.21 -8.97 -26.62
CA GLU A 90 -3.25 -8.19 -25.95
C GLU A 90 -2.61 -7.23 -24.95
N PHE A 91 -1.67 -7.71 -24.12
CA PHE A 91 -0.92 -6.86 -23.21
C PHE A 91 -0.19 -5.74 -23.96
N ARG A 92 0.47 -6.06 -25.09
CA ARG A 92 1.17 -5.06 -25.92
C ARG A 92 0.24 -3.94 -26.34
N ARG A 93 -0.93 -4.27 -26.91
CA ARG A 93 -1.92 -3.28 -27.36
C ARG A 93 -2.40 -2.39 -26.21
N ASP A 94 -2.75 -3.00 -25.07
CA ASP A 94 -3.26 -2.29 -23.90
C ASP A 94 -2.17 -1.41 -23.28
N TYR A 95 -0.93 -1.89 -23.24
CA TYR A 95 0.22 -1.16 -22.73
C TYR A 95 0.56 0.06 -23.61
N GLU A 96 0.52 -0.08 -24.93
CA GLU A 96 0.73 1.03 -25.87
C GLU A 96 -0.36 2.09 -25.74
N ALA A 97 -1.62 1.69 -25.60
CA ALA A 97 -2.74 2.60 -25.35
C ALA A 97 -2.56 3.34 -23.99
N MET A 98 -2.17 2.63 -22.94
CA MET A 98 -1.85 3.20 -21.64
C MET A 98 -0.69 4.20 -21.76
N ALA A 99 0.40 3.85 -22.44
CA ALA A 99 1.57 4.70 -22.61
C ALA A 99 1.26 6.02 -23.33
N VAL A 100 0.28 6.03 -24.24
CA VAL A 100 -0.20 7.27 -24.87
C VAL A 100 -0.91 8.15 -23.85
N SER A 101 -1.81 7.58 -23.04
CA SER A 101 -2.53 8.34 -22.01
C SER A 101 -1.61 8.84 -20.90
N MET A 102 -0.47 8.15 -20.67
CA MET A 102 0.53 8.55 -19.67
C MET A 102 1.36 9.77 -20.04
N ARG A 103 1.33 10.21 -21.30
CA ARG A 103 2.03 11.42 -21.76
C ARG A 103 1.28 12.70 -21.43
N ASP A 104 0.03 12.58 -21.03
CA ASP A 104 -0.78 13.69 -20.56
C ASP A 104 -0.55 13.87 -19.05
N ASP A 105 0.19 14.92 -18.66
CA ASP A 105 0.47 15.25 -17.26
C ASP A 105 -0.80 15.54 -16.43
N HIS A 106 -1.91 15.81 -17.11
CA HIS A 106 -3.23 16.05 -16.50
C HIS A 106 -4.10 14.79 -16.46
N ALA A 107 -3.65 13.68 -17.06
CA ALA A 107 -4.40 12.44 -16.98
C ALA A 107 -4.54 11.99 -15.53
N PRO A 108 -5.76 11.66 -15.08
CA PRO A 108 -5.96 11.21 -13.71
C PRO A 108 -5.11 9.97 -13.45
N VAL A 109 -4.38 9.97 -12.35
CA VAL A 109 -3.71 8.77 -11.84
C VAL A 109 -4.78 7.69 -11.70
N HIS A 110 -4.52 6.51 -12.24
CA HIS A 110 -5.50 5.43 -12.29
C HIS A 110 -6.16 5.20 -10.93
N ARG A 111 -7.45 5.44 -10.86
CA ARG A 111 -8.25 5.18 -9.65
C ARG A 111 -8.49 3.68 -9.43
N GLN A 112 -8.29 2.87 -10.48
CA GLN A 112 -8.49 1.43 -10.49
C GLN A 112 -7.37 0.77 -11.27
N TRP A 113 -7.05 -0.46 -10.89
CA TRP A 113 -6.12 -1.31 -11.63
C TRP A 113 -6.65 -1.57 -13.04
N ASN A 114 -5.83 -1.30 -14.03
CA ASN A 114 -6.14 -1.61 -15.43
C ASN A 114 -5.72 -3.05 -15.78
N SER A 115 -6.00 -3.48 -17.01
CA SER A 115 -5.65 -4.83 -17.50
C SER A 115 -4.14 -5.10 -17.43
N CYS A 116 -3.30 -4.09 -17.70
CA CYS A 116 -1.85 -4.22 -17.62
C CYS A 116 -1.38 -4.42 -16.17
N ASP A 117 -1.91 -3.62 -15.24
CA ASP A 117 -1.58 -3.75 -13.81
C ASP A 117 -1.88 -5.15 -13.30
N VAL A 118 -3.05 -5.69 -13.65
CA VAL A 118 -3.46 -7.04 -13.25
C VAL A 118 -2.51 -8.10 -13.80
N LYS A 119 -2.12 -8.01 -15.08
CA LYS A 119 -1.23 -8.99 -15.73
C LYS A 119 0.19 -8.91 -15.16
N VAL A 120 0.73 -7.70 -14.98
CA VAL A 120 2.07 -7.47 -14.41
C VAL A 120 2.11 -7.97 -12.97
N PHE A 121 1.14 -7.57 -12.15
CA PHE A 121 1.07 -7.99 -10.76
C PHE A 121 0.92 -9.51 -10.63
N ARG A 122 0.07 -10.13 -11.44
CA ARG A 122 -0.12 -11.58 -11.41
C ARG A 122 1.17 -12.33 -11.77
N ALA A 123 1.92 -11.86 -12.78
CA ALA A 123 3.20 -12.45 -13.15
C ALA A 123 4.24 -12.34 -12.02
N TRP A 124 4.27 -11.19 -11.31
CA TRP A 124 5.10 -11.00 -10.13
C TRP A 124 4.67 -11.89 -8.98
N GLN A 125 3.39 -11.90 -8.64
CA GLN A 125 2.83 -12.68 -7.53
C GLN A 125 3.07 -14.20 -7.68
N THR A 126 2.97 -14.69 -8.91
CA THR A 126 3.19 -16.13 -9.19
C THR A 126 4.65 -16.50 -9.41
N GLY A 127 5.56 -15.53 -9.47
CA GLY A 127 6.97 -15.78 -9.83
C GLY A 127 7.13 -16.26 -11.27
N ALA A 128 6.14 -16.02 -12.15
CA ALA A 128 6.17 -16.48 -13.54
C ALA A 128 7.27 -15.80 -14.37
N LEU A 129 7.71 -14.63 -13.96
CA LEU A 129 8.79 -13.87 -14.57
C LEU A 129 9.74 -13.34 -13.48
N PRO A 130 11.06 -13.31 -13.74
CA PRO A 130 12.02 -12.73 -12.80
C PRO A 130 11.84 -11.22 -12.68
N VAL A 131 12.27 -10.68 -11.54
CA VAL A 131 12.30 -9.24 -11.28
C VAL A 131 13.68 -8.81 -10.81
N ASP A 132 14.08 -7.59 -11.15
CA ASP A 132 15.32 -6.97 -10.73
C ASP A 132 15.12 -6.22 -9.40
N GLY A 133 14.80 -6.94 -8.34
CA GLY A 133 14.51 -6.39 -7.02
C GLY A 133 13.67 -7.32 -6.17
N GLU A 134 12.87 -6.76 -5.26
CA GLU A 134 12.08 -7.54 -4.30
C GLU A 134 11.03 -8.40 -5.02
N SER A 135 11.14 -9.73 -4.88
CA SER A 135 10.14 -10.68 -5.35
C SER A 135 8.87 -10.63 -4.48
N TRP A 136 7.76 -11.18 -4.97
CA TRP A 136 6.52 -11.31 -4.17
C TRP A 136 6.75 -12.07 -2.86
N VAL A 137 7.55 -13.12 -2.91
CA VAL A 137 7.85 -13.95 -1.72
C VAL A 137 8.61 -13.14 -0.68
N GLU A 138 9.64 -12.38 -1.08
CA GLU A 138 10.42 -11.52 -0.20
C GLU A 138 9.57 -10.38 0.37
N PHE A 139 8.79 -9.71 -0.47
CA PHE A 139 7.84 -8.68 -0.04
C PHE A 139 6.88 -9.21 1.02
N LYS A 140 6.22 -10.33 0.74
CA LYS A 140 5.31 -10.98 1.68
C LYS A 140 6.01 -11.32 3.00
N GLN A 141 7.19 -11.94 2.95
CA GLN A 141 7.96 -12.29 4.14
C GLN A 141 8.32 -11.05 4.96
N ARG A 142 8.73 -9.97 4.29
CA ARG A 142 9.04 -8.69 4.92
C ARG A 142 7.83 -8.13 5.67
N ILE A 143 6.68 -8.06 5.02
CA ILE A 143 5.44 -7.58 5.66
C ILE A 143 5.04 -8.47 6.84
N LEU A 144 5.05 -9.78 6.67
CA LEU A 144 4.65 -10.70 7.74
C LEU A 144 5.62 -10.70 8.92
N SER A 145 6.90 -10.40 8.70
CA SER A 145 7.86 -10.24 9.80
C SER A 145 7.53 -9.09 10.75
N ALA A 146 6.79 -8.06 10.26
CA ALA A 146 6.31 -6.97 11.10
C ALA A 146 5.21 -7.40 12.10
N LEU A 147 4.52 -8.52 11.89
CA LEU A 147 3.43 -8.96 12.77
C LEU A 147 3.87 -9.16 14.22
N GLY A 148 5.07 -9.71 14.44
CA GLY A 148 5.61 -9.90 15.79
C GLY A 148 5.72 -8.56 16.53
N ARG A 149 6.24 -7.55 15.85
CA ARG A 149 6.35 -6.18 16.38
C ARG A 149 4.98 -5.53 16.59
N ILE A 150 4.06 -5.69 15.66
CA ILE A 150 2.69 -5.17 15.78
C ILE A 150 2.01 -5.75 17.03
N ARG A 151 2.18 -7.04 17.30
CA ARG A 151 1.67 -7.69 18.52
C ARG A 151 2.29 -7.12 19.79
N GLN A 152 3.60 -6.92 19.80
CA GLN A 152 4.30 -6.35 20.96
C GLN A 152 3.83 -4.92 21.26
N ILE A 153 3.68 -4.07 20.23
CA ILE A 153 3.21 -2.69 20.37
C ILE A 153 1.76 -2.67 20.84
N GLY A 154 0.92 -3.53 20.28
CA GLY A 154 -0.53 -3.54 20.54
C GLY A 154 -0.96 -4.19 21.85
N SER A 155 -0.07 -4.88 22.55
CA SER A 155 -0.42 -5.61 23.77
C SER A 155 -0.65 -4.68 24.95
N ARG A 156 -1.76 -4.02 25.10
CA ARG A 156 -2.18 -3.10 26.18
C ARG A 156 -2.13 -1.61 25.84
N ARG A 157 -1.95 -1.25 24.56
CA ARG A 157 -1.84 0.14 24.13
C ARG A 157 -2.61 0.41 22.86
N HIS A 158 -3.02 1.65 22.68
CA HIS A 158 -3.54 2.11 21.39
C HIS A 158 -2.37 2.47 20.49
N ALA A 159 -2.21 1.75 19.39
CA ALA A 159 -1.17 2.02 18.40
C ALA A 159 -1.79 2.22 17.02
N ALA A 160 -1.28 3.19 16.26
CA ALA A 160 -1.63 3.38 14.86
C ALA A 160 -0.43 3.04 13.97
N ILE A 161 -0.70 2.28 12.91
CA ILE A 161 0.30 1.82 11.93
C ILE A 161 -0.12 2.31 10.56
N PHE A 162 0.63 3.28 10.07
CA PHE A 162 0.39 3.92 8.78
C PHE A 162 1.18 3.21 7.69
N THR A 163 0.47 2.63 6.73
CA THR A 163 1.06 1.84 5.65
C THR A 163 0.23 1.97 4.37
N SER A 164 0.30 1.00 3.49
CA SER A 164 -0.39 0.96 2.21
C SER A 164 -1.37 -0.20 2.13
N ALA A 165 -2.13 -0.27 1.04
CA ALA A 165 -3.20 -1.24 0.88
C ALA A 165 -2.70 -2.69 0.84
N THR A 166 -1.62 -2.96 0.10
CA THR A 166 -1.12 -4.34 -0.05
C THR A 166 -0.55 -4.90 1.25
N PRO A 167 0.29 -4.17 2.02
CA PRO A 167 0.66 -4.57 3.37
C PRO A 167 -0.54 -4.87 4.26
N ILE A 168 -1.57 -4.00 4.30
CA ILE A 168 -2.78 -4.24 5.09
C ILE A 168 -3.47 -5.53 4.65
N GLY A 169 -3.63 -5.74 3.35
CA GLY A 169 -4.26 -6.94 2.80
C GLY A 169 -3.52 -8.23 3.17
N LEU A 170 -2.18 -8.21 3.14
CA LEU A 170 -1.34 -9.35 3.55
C LEU A 170 -1.47 -9.63 5.05
N LEU A 171 -1.38 -8.60 5.89
CA LEU A 171 -1.54 -8.73 7.34
C LEU A 171 -2.91 -9.28 7.71
N LEU A 172 -3.97 -8.79 7.06
CA LEU A 172 -5.33 -9.28 7.28
C LEU A 172 -5.51 -10.73 6.80
N ALA A 173 -4.97 -11.08 5.63
CA ALA A 173 -5.04 -12.45 5.12
C ALA A 173 -4.38 -13.44 6.11
N GLU A 174 -3.22 -13.09 6.65
CA GLU A 174 -2.51 -13.89 7.65
C GLU A 174 -3.31 -14.01 8.96
N ILE A 175 -3.81 -12.89 9.51
CA ILE A 175 -4.55 -12.86 10.76
C ILE A 175 -5.87 -13.64 10.67
N LEU A 176 -6.53 -13.58 9.51
CA LEU A 176 -7.80 -14.26 9.25
C LEU A 176 -7.61 -15.71 8.74
N HIS A 177 -6.38 -16.19 8.63
CA HIS A 177 -6.06 -17.47 7.98
C HIS A 177 -6.72 -17.61 6.60
N ALA A 178 -6.83 -16.50 5.87
CA ALA A 178 -7.40 -16.49 4.53
C ALA A 178 -6.37 -16.97 3.49
N PRO A 179 -6.82 -17.63 2.41
CA PRO A 179 -5.94 -17.97 1.30
C PRO A 179 -5.22 -16.74 0.74
N GLU A 180 -3.98 -16.90 0.30
CA GLU A 180 -3.12 -15.81 -0.16
C GLU A 180 -3.74 -15.00 -1.33
N ASP A 181 -4.50 -15.67 -2.20
CA ASP A 181 -5.21 -15.01 -3.31
C ASP A 181 -6.26 -13.98 -2.83
N LYS A 182 -6.65 -14.01 -1.56
CA LYS A 182 -7.58 -13.06 -0.97
C LYS A 182 -6.90 -11.79 -0.47
N ALA A 183 -5.58 -11.79 -0.25
CA ALA A 183 -4.86 -10.61 0.23
C ALA A 183 -5.12 -9.37 -0.64
N MET A 184 -5.08 -9.53 -1.97
CA MET A 184 -5.34 -8.42 -2.89
C MET A 184 -6.80 -7.94 -2.89
N ARG A 185 -7.75 -8.81 -2.61
CA ARG A 185 -9.16 -8.40 -2.42
C ARG A 185 -9.35 -7.61 -1.14
N LEU A 186 -8.68 -8.02 -0.07
CA LEU A 186 -8.66 -7.28 1.19
C LEU A 186 -7.98 -5.91 1.02
N ALA A 187 -6.84 -5.88 0.32
CA ALA A 187 -6.16 -4.63 -0.04
C ALA A 187 -7.08 -3.69 -0.85
N GLY A 188 -7.80 -4.22 -1.83
CA GLY A 188 -8.74 -3.45 -2.65
C GLY A 188 -9.93 -2.85 -1.88
N ALA A 189 -10.27 -3.42 -0.73
CA ALA A 189 -11.31 -2.89 0.15
C ALA A 189 -10.82 -1.73 1.04
N CYS A 190 -9.51 -1.52 1.14
CA CYS A 190 -8.94 -0.45 1.94
C CYS A 190 -8.94 0.86 1.15
N TYR A 191 -9.84 1.80 1.43
CA TYR A 191 -9.82 3.15 0.86
C TYR A 191 -8.70 4.00 1.48
N ASN A 192 -8.30 5.09 0.81
CA ASN A 192 -7.37 6.05 1.36
C ASN A 192 -7.83 6.56 2.73
N SER A 193 -6.93 6.64 3.69
CA SER A 193 -7.18 6.96 5.10
C SER A 193 -8.19 6.04 5.81
N SER A 194 -8.50 4.87 5.23
CA SER A 194 -9.30 3.87 5.93
C SER A 194 -8.55 3.33 7.15
N VAL A 195 -9.31 3.00 8.19
CA VAL A 195 -8.82 2.43 9.45
C VAL A 195 -9.36 1.01 9.60
N THR A 196 -8.45 0.08 9.85
CA THR A 196 -8.79 -1.31 10.17
C THR A 196 -8.38 -1.59 11.62
N PRO A 197 -9.32 -1.61 12.56
CA PRO A 197 -9.00 -1.91 13.95
C PRO A 197 -8.71 -3.40 14.15
N LEU A 198 -7.65 -3.70 14.87
CA LEU A 198 -7.25 -5.04 15.27
C LEU A 198 -7.23 -5.13 16.79
N ARG A 199 -7.83 -6.18 17.34
CA ARG A 199 -7.65 -6.54 18.75
C ARG A 199 -6.47 -7.51 18.85
N VAL A 200 -5.49 -7.15 19.66
CA VAL A 200 -4.32 -7.99 19.95
C VAL A 200 -4.52 -8.60 21.34
N HIS A 201 -4.38 -9.92 21.44
CA HIS A 201 -4.51 -10.70 22.68
C HIS A 201 -3.17 -11.25 23.12
#